data_9a6b26a45795af7a3861e30f916057c8
#
_entry.id   9a6b26a45795af7a3861e30f916057c8
#
_cell.length_a   1.000
_cell.length_b   1.000
_cell.length_c   1.000
_cell.angle_alpha   90.00
_cell.angle_beta   90.00
_cell.angle_gamma   90.00
#
_symmetry.space_group_name_H-M   'P 1'
#
loop_
_entity.id
_entity.type
_entity.pdbx_description
1 polymer ?
#
loop_
_entity_poly.entity_id
_entity_poly.type
_entity_poly.pdbx_seq_one_letter_code
_entity_poly.pdbx_strand_id
1 'polypeptide(L)'
;SSEYQGYFMSKSGQEHYRLLSYISQNDDLVDILDVGTLKGCSALAFSVNSKNKVRSFNVGNEFDLNYTPLNAEFIIDNVLSGNYKNVILGSKYIMLDTYHDGTFEKEFYDYLVSINYKGYLLLDDIHLNFEMERFWGSITKEKYDITNIGHLTGTGVVYFK
;
A
#
# COMPACT_ATOMS: atom_id res chain seq x y z
N SER A 1 12.64 -16.19 7.02
CA SER A 1 14.10 -15.97 6.88
C SER A 1 14.54 -14.79 7.73
N SER A 2 15.82 -14.72 8.08
CA SER A 2 16.37 -13.67 8.95
C SER A 2 16.26 -12.25 8.37
N GLU A 3 16.12 -12.13 7.06
CA GLU A 3 16.02 -10.84 6.35
C GLU A 3 14.65 -10.19 6.56
N TYR A 4 13.57 -10.95 6.45
CA TYR A 4 12.24 -10.44 6.76
C TYR A 4 12.08 -10.04 8.23
N GLN A 5 12.71 -10.80 9.15
CA GLN A 5 12.69 -10.42 10.57
C GLN A 5 13.30 -9.03 10.81
N GLY A 6 14.34 -8.65 10.05
CA GLY A 6 14.94 -7.33 10.13
C GLY A 6 13.94 -6.20 9.88
N TYR A 7 13.13 -6.32 8.84
CA TYR A 7 12.10 -5.32 8.51
C TYR A 7 10.95 -5.28 9.53
N PHE A 8 10.40 -6.44 9.90
CA PHE A 8 9.30 -6.52 10.87
C PHE A 8 9.70 -6.17 12.30
N MET A 9 11.00 -6.25 12.63
CA MET A 9 11.50 -5.99 13.98
C MET A 9 12.23 -4.65 14.11
N SER A 10 12.44 -3.91 13.01
CA SER A 10 13.00 -2.58 13.08
C SER A 10 12.02 -1.63 13.76
N LYS A 11 12.49 -0.77 14.66
CA LYS A 11 11.62 0.17 15.37
C LYS A 11 10.87 1.11 14.44
N SER A 12 11.50 1.51 13.33
CA SER A 12 10.95 2.43 12.34
C SER A 12 9.95 1.80 11.36
N GLY A 13 9.90 0.47 11.24
CA GLY A 13 8.98 -0.22 10.32
C GLY A 13 7.87 -1.01 11.02
N GLN A 14 7.99 -1.18 12.34
CA GLN A 14 7.12 -2.06 13.10
C GLN A 14 5.68 -1.56 13.16
N GLU A 15 5.49 -0.27 13.35
CA GLU A 15 4.18 0.38 13.40
C GLU A 15 3.45 0.24 12.05
N HIS A 16 4.15 0.47 10.95
CA HIS A 16 3.64 0.34 9.59
C HIS A 16 3.04 -1.06 9.35
N TYR A 17 3.84 -2.13 9.50
CA TYR A 17 3.38 -3.50 9.26
C TYR A 17 2.31 -3.96 10.26
N ARG A 18 2.34 -3.48 11.50
CA ARG A 18 1.28 -3.74 12.48
C ARG A 18 -0.04 -3.12 12.06
N LEU A 19 -0.01 -1.89 11.54
CA LEU A 19 -1.20 -1.23 11.01
C LEU A 19 -1.78 -2.01 9.82
N LEU A 20 -0.97 -2.42 8.84
CA LEU A 20 -1.42 -3.20 7.70
C LEU A 20 -2.02 -4.55 8.13
N SER A 21 -1.37 -5.23 9.06
CA SER A 21 -1.88 -6.48 9.63
C SER A 21 -3.20 -6.27 10.39
N TYR A 22 -3.32 -5.18 11.15
CA TYR A 22 -4.54 -4.82 11.86
C TYR A 22 -5.70 -4.56 10.89
N ILE A 23 -5.48 -3.79 9.83
CA ILE A 23 -6.49 -3.53 8.80
C ILE A 23 -6.99 -4.85 8.20
N SER A 24 -6.06 -5.74 7.81
CA SER A 24 -6.41 -7.02 7.22
C SER A 24 -7.18 -7.95 8.18
N GLN A 25 -6.84 -7.94 9.47
CA GLN A 25 -7.51 -8.80 10.47
C GLN A 25 -8.92 -8.32 10.83
N ASN A 26 -9.22 -7.06 10.64
CA ASN A 26 -10.51 -6.46 11.01
C ASN A 26 -11.51 -6.38 9.87
N ASP A 27 -11.17 -6.95 8.70
CA ASP A 27 -12.07 -6.99 7.55
C ASP A 27 -11.89 -8.32 6.80
N ASP A 28 -12.98 -8.99 6.53
CA ASP A 28 -13.00 -10.30 5.88
C ASP A 28 -13.48 -10.21 4.42
N LEU A 29 -12.96 -11.10 3.57
CA LEU A 29 -13.40 -11.29 2.18
C LEU A 29 -13.22 -10.03 1.32
N VAL A 30 -12.15 -9.28 1.56
CA VAL A 30 -11.81 -8.10 0.79
C VAL A 30 -10.60 -8.34 -0.11
N ASP A 31 -10.58 -7.64 -1.24
CA ASP A 31 -9.40 -7.54 -2.09
C ASP A 31 -8.56 -6.34 -1.62
N ILE A 32 -7.26 -6.57 -1.52
CA ILE A 32 -6.24 -5.59 -1.10
C ILE A 32 -5.22 -5.48 -2.22
N LEU A 33 -4.94 -4.25 -2.63
CA LEU A 33 -3.91 -3.92 -3.61
C LEU A 33 -2.72 -3.29 -2.88
N ASP A 34 -1.54 -3.84 -3.09
CA ASP A 34 -0.28 -3.37 -2.54
C ASP A 34 0.64 -2.94 -3.69
N VAL A 35 1.03 -1.67 -3.73
CA VAL A 35 1.81 -1.07 -4.82
C VAL A 35 3.14 -0.56 -4.29
N GLY A 36 4.24 -1.10 -4.80
CA GLY A 36 5.60 -0.75 -4.38
C GLY A 36 6.14 -1.63 -3.26
N THR A 37 5.73 -2.88 -3.21
CA THR A 37 6.06 -3.79 -2.10
C THR A 37 7.55 -4.12 -1.93
N LEU A 38 8.41 -3.76 -2.87
CA LEU A 38 9.85 -4.04 -2.88
C LEU A 38 10.13 -5.53 -2.59
N LYS A 39 10.42 -5.90 -1.35
CA LYS A 39 10.70 -7.28 -0.91
C LYS A 39 9.46 -8.09 -0.49
N GLY A 40 8.27 -7.51 -0.52
CA GLY A 40 7.02 -8.18 -0.21
C GLY A 40 6.55 -8.07 1.24
N CYS A 41 7.16 -7.21 2.07
CA CYS A 41 6.83 -7.13 3.49
C CYS A 41 5.43 -6.59 3.76
N SER A 42 4.98 -5.58 3.03
CA SER A 42 3.61 -5.05 3.10
C SER A 42 2.58 -6.09 2.68
N ALA A 43 2.84 -6.81 1.57
CA ALA A 43 2.00 -7.92 1.14
C ALA A 43 1.89 -9.03 2.19
N LEU A 44 3.00 -9.39 2.85
CA LEU A 44 3.00 -10.37 3.94
C LEU A 44 2.17 -9.87 5.13
N ALA A 45 2.28 -8.60 5.48
CA ALA A 45 1.49 -8.00 6.56
C ALA A 45 -0.01 -8.03 6.27
N PHE A 46 -0.42 -7.74 5.03
CA PHE A 46 -1.81 -7.84 4.61
C PHE A 46 -2.33 -9.28 4.50
N SER A 47 -1.46 -10.27 4.23
CA SER A 47 -1.85 -11.66 4.01
C SER A 47 -2.14 -12.44 5.30
N VAL A 48 -2.00 -11.84 6.49
CA VAL A 48 -2.25 -12.50 7.78
C VAL A 48 -3.69 -12.98 7.95
N ASN A 49 -4.65 -12.32 7.30
CA ASN A 49 -6.01 -12.82 7.19
C ASN A 49 -6.16 -13.61 5.87
N SER A 50 -6.19 -14.93 5.97
CA SER A 50 -6.27 -15.83 4.81
C SER A 50 -7.59 -15.74 4.02
N LYS A 51 -8.61 -15.06 4.53
CA LYS A 51 -9.87 -14.82 3.83
C LYS A 51 -9.78 -13.67 2.82
N ASN A 52 -8.79 -12.78 2.97
CA ASN A 52 -8.57 -11.65 2.08
C ASN A 52 -7.69 -12.09 0.90
N LYS A 53 -7.81 -11.39 -0.22
CA LYS A 53 -6.95 -11.58 -1.37
C LYS A 53 -6.01 -10.38 -1.50
N VAL A 54 -4.71 -10.62 -1.50
CA VAL A 54 -3.68 -9.59 -1.67
C VAL A 54 -3.09 -9.69 -3.07
N ARG A 55 -3.04 -8.58 -3.80
CA ARG A 55 -2.28 -8.46 -5.05
C ARG A 55 -1.22 -7.39 -4.86
N SER A 56 0.02 -7.80 -5.00
CA SER A 56 1.18 -6.96 -4.72
C SER A 56 1.95 -6.71 -6.01
N PHE A 57 2.15 -5.43 -6.32
CA PHE A 57 2.79 -4.97 -7.54
C PHE A 57 4.16 -4.37 -7.26
N ASN A 58 5.13 -4.74 -8.09
CA ASN A 58 6.41 -4.08 -8.18
C ASN A 58 6.87 -4.00 -9.64
N VAL A 59 7.59 -2.96 -10.02
CA VAL A 59 8.13 -2.82 -11.40
C VAL A 59 9.42 -3.61 -11.59
N GLY A 60 10.14 -3.91 -10.50
CA GLY A 60 11.35 -4.73 -10.49
C GLY A 60 11.13 -6.09 -9.85
N ASN A 61 12.00 -7.05 -10.19
CA ASN A 61 12.01 -8.38 -9.54
C ASN A 61 12.89 -8.37 -8.31
N GLU A 62 12.43 -7.73 -7.25
CA GLU A 62 13.14 -7.58 -5.98
C GLU A 62 12.57 -8.49 -4.88
N PHE A 63 11.56 -9.27 -5.24
CA PHE A 63 10.92 -10.21 -4.32
C PHE A 63 11.90 -11.31 -3.89
N ASP A 64 12.10 -11.48 -2.59
CA ASP A 64 12.73 -12.67 -2.02
C ASP A 64 11.65 -13.68 -1.64
N LEU A 65 11.15 -14.42 -2.64
CA LEU A 65 9.97 -15.29 -2.54
C LEU A 65 10.28 -16.69 -2.01
N ASN A 66 11.12 -16.82 -1.00
CA ASN A 66 11.26 -18.11 -0.30
C ASN A 66 9.94 -18.58 0.36
N TYR A 67 8.98 -17.67 0.52
CA TYR A 67 7.65 -17.97 1.02
C TYR A 67 6.62 -17.01 0.42
N THR A 68 5.64 -17.55 -0.27
CA THR A 68 4.47 -16.81 -0.77
C THR A 68 3.22 -17.31 -0.05
N PRO A 69 2.50 -16.45 0.68
CA PRO A 69 1.20 -16.81 1.25
C PRO A 69 0.22 -17.25 0.15
N LEU A 70 -0.64 -18.23 0.44
CA LEU A 70 -1.61 -18.75 -0.53
C LEU A 70 -2.64 -17.70 -1.01
N ASN A 71 -2.87 -16.67 -0.22
CA ASN A 71 -3.80 -15.58 -0.51
C ASN A 71 -3.11 -14.32 -1.05
N ALA A 72 -1.80 -14.38 -1.35
CA ALA A 72 -1.04 -13.29 -1.95
C ALA A 72 -0.55 -13.67 -3.35
N GLU A 73 -0.70 -12.74 -4.30
CA GLU A 73 -0.21 -12.81 -5.67
C GLU A 73 0.77 -11.67 -5.90
N PHE A 74 1.99 -11.99 -6.35
CA PHE A 74 3.02 -11.00 -6.66
C PHE A 74 3.12 -10.79 -8.17
N ILE A 75 3.03 -9.56 -8.61
CA ILE A 75 2.94 -9.17 -10.02
C ILE A 75 4.06 -8.19 -10.33
N ILE A 76 4.90 -8.55 -11.31
CA ILE A 76 5.97 -7.67 -11.82
C ILE A 76 5.42 -6.93 -13.03
N ASP A 77 4.82 -5.77 -12.80
CA ASP A 77 4.29 -4.91 -13.86
C ASP A 77 3.98 -3.52 -13.29
N ASN A 78 3.80 -2.55 -14.17
CA ASN A 78 3.25 -1.25 -13.80
C ASN A 78 1.73 -1.37 -13.63
N VAL A 79 1.25 -1.15 -12.42
CA VAL A 79 -0.20 -1.19 -12.09
C VAL A 79 -1.03 -0.22 -12.94
N LEU A 80 -0.43 0.86 -13.45
CA LEU A 80 -1.06 1.84 -14.36
C LEU A 80 -0.94 1.47 -15.85
N SER A 81 -0.46 0.27 -16.21
CA SER A 81 -0.36 -0.18 -17.62
C SER A 81 -1.68 -0.28 -18.37
N GLY A 82 -2.81 -0.03 -17.70
CA GLY A 82 -4.18 -0.12 -18.28
C GLY A 82 -4.83 -1.50 -18.13
N ASN A 83 -4.06 -2.55 -17.84
CA ASN A 83 -4.56 -3.92 -17.71
C ASN A 83 -5.28 -4.19 -16.38
N TYR A 84 -5.05 -3.35 -15.36
CA TYR A 84 -5.41 -3.64 -13.97
C TYR A 84 -6.57 -2.79 -13.42
N LYS A 85 -7.28 -2.06 -14.28
CA LYS A 85 -8.41 -1.22 -13.85
C LYS A 85 -9.43 -1.97 -12.99
N ASN A 86 -9.79 -3.21 -13.37
CA ASN A 86 -10.75 -4.00 -12.60
C ASN A 86 -10.19 -4.48 -11.27
N VAL A 87 -8.89 -4.75 -11.18
CA VAL A 87 -8.19 -5.09 -9.94
C VAL A 87 -8.24 -3.89 -8.99
N ILE A 88 -7.92 -2.70 -9.48
CA ILE A 88 -7.96 -1.46 -8.72
C ILE A 88 -9.38 -1.18 -8.22
N LEU A 89 -10.39 -1.23 -9.10
CA LEU A 89 -11.79 -0.99 -8.74
C LEU A 89 -12.37 -2.03 -7.77
N GLY A 90 -11.89 -3.27 -7.81
CA GLY A 90 -12.31 -4.35 -6.92
C GLY A 90 -11.65 -4.30 -5.54
N SER A 91 -10.55 -3.57 -5.38
CA SER A 91 -9.81 -3.51 -4.12
C SER A 91 -10.46 -2.55 -3.14
N LYS A 92 -10.74 -3.01 -1.93
CA LYS A 92 -11.26 -2.15 -0.85
C LYS A 92 -10.17 -1.28 -0.24
N TYR A 93 -8.97 -1.83 -0.09
CA TYR A 93 -7.79 -1.15 0.41
C TYR A 93 -6.71 -1.15 -0.65
N ILE A 94 -6.08 0.00 -0.84
CA ILE A 94 -4.89 0.16 -1.67
C ILE A 94 -3.80 0.75 -0.80
N MET A 95 -2.64 0.08 -0.75
CA MET A 95 -1.41 0.63 -0.17
C MET A 95 -0.53 1.15 -1.30
N LEU A 96 -0.03 2.36 -1.15
CA LEU A 96 0.90 2.99 -2.08
C LEU A 96 2.17 3.38 -1.33
N ASP A 97 3.24 2.64 -1.60
CA ASP A 97 4.57 2.78 -1.02
C ASP A 97 5.59 2.65 -2.16
N THR A 98 5.89 3.77 -2.85
CA THR A 98 6.64 3.75 -4.10
C THR A 98 7.91 4.60 -4.04
N TYR A 99 8.04 5.59 -4.95
CA TYR A 99 9.29 6.36 -5.08
C TYR A 99 9.43 7.52 -4.09
N HIS A 100 8.34 7.93 -3.47
CA HIS A 100 8.25 9.07 -2.54
C HIS A 100 8.76 10.39 -3.13
N ASP A 101 8.59 10.56 -4.44
CA ASP A 101 8.92 11.80 -5.16
C ASP A 101 7.70 12.69 -5.43
N GLY A 102 6.51 12.23 -4.99
CA GLY A 102 5.24 12.92 -5.17
C GLY A 102 4.69 12.88 -6.60
N THR A 103 5.43 12.31 -7.56
CA THR A 103 5.05 12.27 -8.98
C THR A 103 4.15 11.06 -9.27
N PHE A 104 4.65 9.86 -9.02
CA PHE A 104 3.88 8.64 -9.22
C PHE A 104 2.68 8.58 -8.26
N GLU A 105 2.86 9.00 -7.01
CA GLU A 105 1.80 9.06 -6.01
C GLU A 105 0.65 9.96 -6.48
N LYS A 106 0.98 11.12 -7.06
CA LYS A 106 -0.01 12.02 -7.66
C LYS A 106 -0.68 11.43 -8.90
N GLU A 107 0.08 10.82 -9.81
CA GLU A 107 -0.44 10.16 -11.01
C GLU A 107 -1.43 9.06 -10.62
N PHE A 108 -1.08 8.23 -9.63
CA PHE A 108 -1.92 7.16 -9.15
C PHE A 108 -3.20 7.71 -8.49
N TYR A 109 -3.09 8.73 -7.65
CA TYR A 109 -4.25 9.39 -7.04
C TYR A 109 -5.20 9.98 -8.10
N ASP A 110 -4.67 10.71 -9.08
CA ASP A 110 -5.46 11.30 -10.17
C ASP A 110 -6.15 10.21 -11.00
N TYR A 111 -5.47 9.08 -11.23
CA TYR A 111 -6.07 7.92 -11.89
C TYR A 111 -7.25 7.36 -11.07
N LEU A 112 -7.11 7.18 -9.76
CA LEU A 112 -8.20 6.72 -8.88
C LEU A 112 -9.42 7.66 -8.96
N VAL A 113 -9.18 8.98 -8.98
CA VAL A 113 -10.24 9.98 -9.18
C VAL A 113 -10.91 9.79 -10.54
N SER A 114 -10.12 9.64 -11.61
CA SER A 114 -10.60 9.53 -12.99
C SER A 114 -11.49 8.31 -13.24
N ILE A 115 -11.21 7.20 -12.58
CA ILE A 115 -11.97 5.96 -12.72
C ILE A 115 -13.11 5.83 -11.70
N ASN A 116 -13.33 6.87 -10.87
CA ASN A 116 -14.34 6.89 -9.80
C ASN A 116 -14.17 5.71 -8.81
N TYR A 117 -12.93 5.46 -8.39
CA TYR A 117 -12.61 4.43 -7.40
C TYR A 117 -13.41 4.66 -6.11
N LYS A 118 -13.74 3.57 -5.41
CA LYS A 118 -14.40 3.56 -4.10
C LYS A 118 -13.62 2.69 -3.13
N GLY A 119 -13.21 3.25 -2.01
CA GLY A 119 -12.43 2.52 -1.01
C GLY A 119 -11.43 3.41 -0.29
N TYR A 120 -10.36 2.81 0.19
CA TYR A 120 -9.34 3.48 0.99
C TYR A 120 -7.98 3.40 0.31
N LEU A 121 -7.33 4.55 0.16
CA LEU A 121 -5.94 4.63 -0.25
C LEU A 121 -5.08 4.95 0.98
N LEU A 122 -4.20 4.03 1.34
CA LEU A 122 -3.15 4.24 2.34
C LEU A 122 -1.91 4.75 1.62
N LEU A 123 -1.32 5.79 2.15
CA LEU A 123 -0.10 6.42 1.62
C LEU A 123 1.01 6.29 2.64
N ASP A 124 2.16 5.75 2.23
CA ASP A 124 3.36 5.80 3.05
C ASP A 124 4.11 7.11 2.87
N ASP A 125 4.90 7.45 3.88
CA ASP A 125 5.89 8.51 3.83
C ASP A 125 5.36 9.92 3.48
N ILE A 126 4.12 10.25 3.89
CA ILE A 126 3.48 11.56 3.55
C ILE A 126 4.23 12.78 4.09
N HIS A 127 5.19 12.59 5.02
CA HIS A 127 6.04 13.63 5.63
C HIS A 127 7.53 13.41 5.39
N LEU A 128 7.92 12.49 4.50
CA LEU A 128 9.32 12.14 4.28
C LEU A 128 10.13 13.31 3.71
N ASN A 129 9.54 14.06 2.77
CA ASN A 129 10.19 15.17 2.08
C ASN A 129 9.16 16.20 1.60
N PHE A 130 9.66 17.30 1.04
CA PHE A 130 8.83 18.42 0.57
C PHE A 130 7.86 18.01 -0.55
N GLU A 131 8.28 17.14 -1.47
CA GLU A 131 7.48 16.67 -2.59
C GLU A 131 6.28 15.86 -2.10
N MET A 132 6.48 14.96 -1.13
CA MET A 132 5.42 14.17 -0.52
C MET A 132 4.46 15.05 0.31
N GLU A 133 4.97 15.99 1.09
CA GLU A 133 4.12 16.95 1.82
C GLU A 133 3.27 17.80 0.87
N ARG A 134 3.86 18.25 -0.26
CA ARG A 134 3.13 18.99 -1.28
C ARG A 134 2.05 18.15 -1.96
N PHE A 135 2.37 16.90 -2.29
CA PHE A 135 1.38 15.95 -2.81
C PHE A 135 0.26 15.73 -1.79
N TRP A 136 0.59 15.38 -0.55
CA TRP A 136 -0.38 15.20 0.52
C TRP A 136 -1.27 16.42 0.71
N GLY A 137 -0.68 17.62 0.73
CA GLY A 137 -1.40 18.89 0.81
C GLY A 137 -2.39 19.11 -0.35
N SER A 138 -2.08 18.60 -1.55
CA SER A 138 -2.89 18.77 -2.77
C SER A 138 -4.13 17.87 -2.83
N ILE A 139 -4.22 16.83 -2.02
CA ILE A 139 -5.34 15.89 -1.99
C ILE A 139 -6.61 16.59 -1.48
N THR A 140 -7.67 16.57 -2.28
CA THR A 140 -8.95 17.24 -1.99
C THR A 140 -10.03 16.31 -1.45
N LYS A 141 -9.84 15.00 -1.58
CA LYS A 141 -10.74 13.99 -0.97
C LYS A 141 -10.61 14.01 0.54
N GLU A 142 -11.59 13.44 1.22
CA GLU A 142 -11.54 13.22 2.67
C GLU A 142 -10.30 12.42 3.03
N LYS A 143 -9.46 12.97 3.92
CA LYS A 143 -8.18 12.36 4.26
C LYS A 143 -7.85 12.51 5.75
N TYR A 144 -7.08 11.58 6.25
CA TYR A 144 -6.65 11.50 7.64
C TYR A 144 -5.16 11.22 7.71
N ASP A 145 -4.46 12.05 8.48
CA ASP A 145 -3.08 11.81 8.87
C ASP A 145 -3.10 10.93 10.11
N ILE A 146 -2.58 9.70 9.99
CA ILE A 146 -2.53 8.72 11.05
C ILE A 146 -1.09 8.34 11.43
N THR A 147 -0.16 9.26 11.21
CA THR A 147 1.27 9.08 11.50
C THR A 147 1.55 8.59 12.92
N ASN A 148 0.73 9.00 13.90
CA ASN A 148 0.89 8.60 15.30
C ASN A 148 0.66 7.10 15.57
N ILE A 149 0.05 6.38 14.65
CA ILE A 149 -0.18 4.92 14.72
C ILE A 149 0.38 4.18 13.50
N GLY A 150 0.97 4.90 12.56
CA GLY A 150 1.56 4.39 11.33
C GLY A 150 3.08 4.56 11.30
N HIS A 151 3.61 4.88 10.12
CA HIS A 151 5.04 5.04 9.90
C HIS A 151 5.57 6.38 10.45
N LEU A 152 6.81 6.38 10.94
CA LEU A 152 7.45 7.56 11.54
C LEU A 152 7.52 8.76 10.57
N THR A 153 7.73 8.51 9.29
CA THR A 153 7.82 9.51 8.22
C THR A 153 6.47 9.85 7.60
N GLY A 154 5.41 9.36 8.21
CA GLY A 154 4.04 9.72 7.89
C GLY A 154 3.23 8.61 7.24
N THR A 155 2.02 8.41 7.75
CA THR A 155 1.03 7.53 7.11
C THR A 155 -0.28 8.30 6.92
N GLY A 156 -0.74 8.33 5.68
CA GLY A 156 -2.01 8.97 5.30
C GLY A 156 -3.06 7.95 4.88
N VAL A 157 -4.33 8.28 5.14
CA VAL A 157 -5.49 7.54 4.60
C VAL A 157 -6.36 8.50 3.83
N VAL A 158 -6.70 8.16 2.59
CA VAL A 158 -7.64 8.90 1.75
C VAL A 158 -8.88 8.05 1.52
N TYR A 159 -10.05 8.61 1.78
CA TYR A 159 -11.32 7.92 1.60
C TYR A 159 -12.03 8.37 0.31
N PHE A 160 -12.30 7.40 -0.55
CA PHE A 160 -13.04 7.57 -1.80
C PHE A 160 -14.48 7.03 -1.61
N LYS A 161 -15.43 7.96 -1.47
CA LYS A 161 -16.88 7.67 -1.34
C LYS A 161 -17.50 7.21 -2.63
#